data_9a85d8f2058ff18b2eaad94866540a54
#
_entry.id   9a85d8f2058ff18b2eaad94866540a54
#
_cell.length_a   1.000
_cell.length_b   1.000
_cell.length_c   1.000
_cell.angle_alpha   90.00
_cell.angle_beta   90.00
_cell.angle_gamma   90.00
#
_symmetry.space_group_name_H-M   'P 1'
#
loop_
_entity.id
_entity.type
_entity.pdbx_description
1 polymer ?
#
loop_
_entity_poly.entity_id
_entity_poly.type
_entity_poly.pdbx_seq_one_letter_code
_entity_poly.pdbx_strand_id
1 'polypeptide(L)'
;MLLSLAIAGMARELDRDTLLLEDVVVTGTRNSTDIRHLPQTVTVVGRDVLTANEKVNILPTLMEQVPGLMLTSRGVLGYGVSSVCSGGMMLRGISSGSGEVMVLIDGHPQYNGIFGHPIGDSYQTMMAERVEVLRGPASLLYGSNAMGGVVNIVTRRAEQEGHHAYLNLGAGSYGTVQSEAGYTLRSGRFRLLASGQYSRSDNHRPGMGFEQYGGFAKAQYGINSNWNVFADADITHFSASYPGTISAPMLEADQWITRGAVAFGIENNYGTTSGRVSIYDNFGIHKINDGYDALTGTPQSRLFRSKDALMGLSWYQSAMLWSGSRVTVGFDYQNIYGHAYYTSRETGEVLDTPNKQSGEERSHEIAGYVDYRQDVLSMFTIEAGVRYDHHSVAGGEWVPQAGIVVRPLRNGELKLMASKGFRNPTMREMYLYPPSNTDLEPERMWNYEVAWKQRVMSGKLQYGINLFYIDADNIIQTINRQNVNTGELKNKGAEIELQYHIDNHWSISTNHSWLDMCNPVVSAPKYKGYLGATMKHGDWDAVVGITQVCSLYTSIGENPTTEDFTLLNATVSYSLCDKVRLWIKGENLLAQRYEYIAGMPMPKATFMGGINVQF
;
A
#
# COMPACT_ATOMS: atom_id res chain seq x y z
N MET A 1 -35.31 -46.84 -1.34
CA MET A 1 -35.29 -46.34 0.04
C MET A 1 -33.91 -46.47 0.72
N LEU A 2 -32.91 -47.09 0.14
CA LEU A 2 -31.53 -47.17 0.66
C LEU A 2 -30.55 -46.15 0.03
N LEU A 3 -30.91 -45.53 -1.09
CA LEU A 3 -30.09 -44.50 -1.71
C LEU A 3 -30.31 -43.08 -1.13
N SER A 4 -31.47 -42.85 -0.50
CA SER A 4 -31.80 -41.56 0.13
C SER A 4 -31.17 -41.36 1.53
N LEU A 5 -30.76 -42.46 2.19
CA LEU A 5 -30.06 -42.37 3.49
C LEU A 5 -28.54 -42.15 3.36
N ALA A 6 -27.93 -42.53 2.24
CA ALA A 6 -26.52 -42.29 2.00
C ALA A 6 -26.21 -40.82 1.64
N ILE A 7 -27.17 -40.12 1.02
CA ILE A 7 -27.02 -38.71 0.69
C ILE A 7 -27.22 -37.79 1.94
N ALA A 8 -28.04 -38.22 2.89
CA ALA A 8 -28.26 -37.47 4.15
C ALA A 8 -27.10 -37.62 5.14
N GLY A 9 -26.32 -38.71 5.08
CA GLY A 9 -25.12 -38.90 5.89
C GLY A 9 -23.90 -38.10 5.43
N MET A 10 -23.79 -37.84 4.13
CA MET A 10 -22.72 -37.03 3.57
C MET A 10 -22.95 -35.48 3.74
N ALA A 11 -24.17 -35.06 4.01
CA ALA A 11 -24.50 -33.64 4.17
C ALA A 11 -24.19 -33.11 5.57
N ARG A 12 -23.80 -33.92 6.53
CA ARG A 12 -23.62 -33.51 7.95
C ARG A 12 -22.16 -33.36 8.38
N GLU A 13 -21.18 -33.69 7.53
CA GLU A 13 -19.74 -33.47 7.79
C GLU A 13 -19.17 -32.21 7.09
N LEU A 14 -20.04 -31.36 6.57
CA LEU A 14 -19.72 -30.36 5.55
C LEU A 14 -19.66 -28.92 6.04
N ASP A 15 -19.79 -28.64 7.33
CA ASP A 15 -19.98 -27.29 7.84
C ASP A 15 -18.96 -26.88 8.93
N ARG A 16 -17.68 -27.12 8.64
CA ARG A 16 -16.55 -26.45 9.33
C ARG A 16 -15.46 -26.12 8.32
N ASP A 17 -15.76 -25.32 7.32
CA ASP A 17 -14.75 -24.46 6.71
C ASP A 17 -14.45 -23.37 7.74
N THR A 18 -13.42 -23.56 8.54
CA THR A 18 -12.84 -22.48 9.33
C THR A 18 -12.32 -21.44 8.34
N LEU A 19 -13.06 -20.34 8.17
CA LEU A 19 -12.59 -19.17 7.45
C LEU A 19 -11.31 -18.70 8.14
N LEU A 20 -10.19 -18.80 7.45
CA LEU A 20 -8.96 -18.16 7.93
C LEU A 20 -9.19 -16.64 7.94
N LEU A 21 -8.58 -15.94 8.87
CA LEU A 21 -8.67 -14.46 8.95
C LEU A 21 -8.30 -13.77 7.63
N GLU A 22 -7.45 -14.42 6.83
CA GLU A 22 -7.02 -13.98 5.49
C GLU A 22 -8.11 -14.12 4.41
N ASP A 23 -9.19 -14.86 4.68
CA ASP A 23 -10.31 -15.03 3.75
C ASP A 23 -11.34 -13.90 3.83
N VAL A 24 -11.24 -13.01 4.82
CA VAL A 24 -12.17 -11.90 5.02
C VAL A 24 -11.49 -10.57 4.77
N VAL A 25 -11.96 -9.85 3.77
CA VAL A 25 -11.43 -8.55 3.37
C VAL A 25 -12.49 -7.46 3.46
N VAL A 26 -12.06 -6.24 3.60
CA VAL A 26 -12.92 -5.03 3.67
C VAL A 26 -12.72 -4.14 2.46
N THR A 27 -11.51 -4.14 1.88
CA THR A 27 -11.10 -3.21 0.83
C THR A 27 -11.94 -3.31 -0.43
N GLY A 28 -12.36 -4.52 -0.79
CA GLY A 28 -13.16 -4.74 -2.01
C GLY A 28 -14.63 -4.32 -1.91
N THR A 29 -15.18 -4.11 -0.70
CA THR A 29 -16.65 -3.94 -0.51
C THR A 29 -17.04 -2.98 0.60
N ARG A 30 -16.10 -2.33 1.29
CA ARG A 30 -16.36 -1.49 2.49
C ARG A 30 -16.96 -2.25 3.69
N ASN A 31 -17.15 -3.56 3.59
CA ASN A 31 -17.65 -4.40 4.68
C ASN A 31 -16.94 -5.76 4.68
N SER A 32 -16.94 -6.44 5.83
CA SER A 32 -16.33 -7.76 5.95
C SER A 32 -16.97 -8.75 4.99
N THR A 33 -16.22 -9.22 4.02
CA THR A 33 -16.67 -10.08 2.94
C THR A 33 -15.67 -11.22 2.74
N ASP A 34 -16.18 -12.42 2.52
CA ASP A 34 -15.37 -13.55 2.09
C ASP A 34 -14.81 -13.29 0.68
N ILE A 35 -13.49 -13.37 0.55
CA ILE A 35 -12.76 -13.11 -0.71
C ILE A 35 -13.24 -14.01 -1.87
N ARG A 36 -13.84 -15.17 -1.55
CA ARG A 36 -14.41 -16.10 -2.54
C ARG A 36 -15.65 -15.54 -3.26
N HIS A 37 -16.30 -14.53 -2.69
CA HIS A 37 -17.46 -13.86 -3.25
C HIS A 37 -17.12 -12.53 -3.94
N LEU A 38 -15.83 -12.16 -3.99
CA LEU A 38 -15.36 -10.93 -4.64
C LEU A 38 -14.83 -11.23 -6.04
N PRO A 39 -15.31 -10.54 -7.08
CA PRO A 39 -14.70 -10.63 -8.40
C PRO A 39 -13.33 -9.96 -8.47
N GLN A 40 -13.05 -8.98 -7.60
CA GLN A 40 -11.77 -8.29 -7.52
C GLN A 40 -10.66 -9.23 -7.04
N THR A 41 -9.44 -8.99 -7.54
CA THR A 41 -8.25 -9.70 -7.11
C THR A 41 -7.60 -8.99 -5.92
N VAL A 42 -7.67 -9.62 -4.75
CA VAL A 42 -7.12 -9.09 -3.49
C VAL A 42 -6.08 -10.04 -2.92
N THR A 43 -4.90 -9.51 -2.54
CA THR A 43 -3.89 -10.19 -1.75
C THR A 43 -3.94 -9.66 -0.32
N VAL A 44 -4.00 -10.57 0.65
CA VAL A 44 -3.98 -10.24 2.08
C VAL A 44 -2.65 -10.67 2.68
N VAL A 45 -1.98 -9.74 3.35
CA VAL A 45 -0.73 -10.02 4.07
C VAL A 45 -1.01 -9.80 5.56
N GLY A 46 -1.09 -10.89 6.30
CA GLY A 46 -1.40 -10.92 7.73
C GLY A 46 -0.22 -10.46 8.61
N ARG A 47 -0.50 -10.18 9.88
CA ARG A 47 0.48 -9.65 10.82
C ARG A 47 1.68 -10.57 11.03
N ASP A 48 1.46 -11.87 11.09
CA ASP A 48 2.52 -12.86 11.25
C ASP A 48 3.55 -12.80 10.10
N VAL A 49 3.10 -12.57 8.86
CA VAL A 49 3.97 -12.38 7.69
C VAL A 49 4.65 -10.99 7.73
N LEU A 50 3.90 -9.93 8.10
CA LEU A 50 4.45 -8.58 8.20
C LEU A 50 5.57 -8.47 9.23
N THR A 51 5.47 -9.20 10.35
CA THR A 51 6.45 -9.14 11.45
C THR A 51 7.55 -10.19 11.36
N ALA A 52 7.36 -11.25 10.56
CA ALA A 52 8.31 -12.37 10.46
C ALA A 52 9.73 -11.96 10.03
N ASN A 53 9.86 -10.88 9.23
CA ASN A 53 11.12 -10.35 8.74
C ASN A 53 11.68 -9.18 9.56
N GLU A 54 11.08 -8.87 10.72
CA GLU A 54 11.53 -7.80 11.64
C GLU A 54 11.80 -6.46 10.90
N LYS A 55 10.87 -6.06 10.02
CA LYS A 55 10.94 -4.81 9.24
C LYS A 55 10.05 -3.74 9.86
N VAL A 56 10.58 -2.53 10.01
CA VAL A 56 9.84 -1.39 10.60
C VAL A 56 8.82 -0.78 9.63
N ASN A 57 8.94 -1.07 8.32
CA ASN A 57 8.04 -0.58 7.28
C ASN A 57 7.42 -1.77 6.55
N ILE A 58 6.13 -1.67 6.21
CA ILE A 58 5.37 -2.75 5.55
C ILE A 58 5.79 -3.00 4.10
N LEU A 59 6.27 -1.98 3.41
CA LEU A 59 6.46 -2.00 1.96
C LEU A 59 7.39 -3.12 1.46
N PRO A 60 8.56 -3.40 2.08
CA PRO A 60 9.40 -4.50 1.63
C PRO A 60 8.72 -5.86 1.67
N THR A 61 7.93 -6.12 2.73
CA THR A 61 7.15 -7.36 2.83
C THR A 61 6.07 -7.42 1.76
N LEU A 62 5.41 -6.30 1.45
CA LEU A 62 4.43 -6.26 0.37
C LEU A 62 5.08 -6.53 -1.00
N MET A 63 6.28 -6.00 -1.25
CA MET A 63 7.02 -6.30 -2.49
C MET A 63 7.29 -7.81 -2.66
N GLU A 64 7.59 -8.52 -1.57
CA GLU A 64 7.80 -9.96 -1.58
C GLU A 64 6.49 -10.73 -1.80
N GLN A 65 5.41 -10.34 -1.12
CA GLN A 65 4.17 -11.12 -1.04
C GLN A 65 3.15 -10.81 -2.15
N VAL A 66 3.19 -9.62 -2.76
CA VAL A 66 2.18 -9.19 -3.74
C VAL A 66 2.71 -9.31 -5.15
N PRO A 67 2.10 -10.15 -6.02
CA PRO A 67 2.47 -10.22 -7.44
C PRO A 67 2.33 -8.86 -8.12
N GLY A 68 3.26 -8.55 -9.02
CA GLY A 68 3.22 -7.32 -9.81
C GLY A 68 3.49 -6.02 -9.03
N LEU A 69 3.67 -6.09 -7.70
CA LEU A 69 4.08 -4.93 -6.91
C LEU A 69 5.60 -4.81 -6.88
N MET A 70 6.11 -3.66 -7.29
CA MET A 70 7.52 -3.29 -7.24
C MET A 70 7.69 -2.00 -6.45
N LEU A 71 8.79 -1.90 -5.71
CA LEU A 71 9.12 -0.75 -4.87
C LEU A 71 10.52 -0.27 -5.17
N THR A 72 10.71 1.04 -5.13
CA THR A 72 12.03 1.65 -5.09
C THR A 72 12.35 2.12 -3.69
N SER A 73 13.54 1.81 -3.20
CA SER A 73 14.08 2.30 -1.93
C SER A 73 15.42 2.98 -2.17
N ARG A 74 15.86 3.78 -1.20
CA ARG A 74 17.16 4.46 -1.30
C ARG A 74 18.33 3.59 -0.83
N GLY A 75 18.11 2.76 0.18
CA GLY A 75 19.17 1.97 0.80
C GLY A 75 18.62 0.98 1.81
N VAL A 76 19.33 0.82 2.93
CA VAL A 76 18.88 -0.05 4.04
C VAL A 76 17.59 0.49 4.66
N LEU A 77 17.53 1.82 4.86
CA LEU A 77 16.34 2.54 5.30
C LEU A 77 16.09 3.75 4.39
N GLY A 78 14.84 4.14 4.30
CA GLY A 78 14.38 5.32 3.58
C GLY A 78 13.90 5.05 2.16
N TYR A 79 12.77 5.67 1.82
CA TYR A 79 12.19 5.66 0.47
C TYR A 79 12.35 7.01 -0.22
N GLY A 80 12.11 8.11 0.49
CA GLY A 80 12.26 9.47 0.00
C GLY A 80 11.04 10.02 -0.72
N VAL A 81 11.11 11.30 -1.10
CA VAL A 81 9.98 12.07 -1.68
C VAL A 81 10.35 12.84 -2.95
N SER A 82 11.54 12.67 -3.52
CA SER A 82 11.91 13.35 -4.77
C SER A 82 11.73 12.46 -5.99
N SER A 83 11.54 13.06 -7.15
CA SER A 83 11.26 12.37 -8.42
C SER A 83 12.29 11.31 -8.82
N VAL A 84 13.53 11.44 -8.34
CA VAL A 84 14.62 10.52 -8.66
C VAL A 84 14.75 9.39 -7.63
N CYS A 85 14.13 9.54 -6.44
CA CYS A 85 14.22 8.60 -5.33
C CYS A 85 12.92 8.58 -4.53
N SER A 86 11.81 8.94 -5.10
CA SER A 86 10.53 8.72 -4.45
C SER A 86 10.36 7.23 -4.24
N GLY A 87 10.01 6.81 -3.05
CA GLY A 87 9.58 5.45 -2.76
C GLY A 87 8.39 5.10 -3.62
N GLY A 88 8.65 4.99 -4.92
CA GLY A 88 7.65 4.69 -5.92
C GLY A 88 7.15 3.28 -5.71
N MET A 89 5.86 3.14 -5.54
CA MET A 89 5.17 1.87 -5.70
C MET A 89 4.74 1.74 -7.14
N MET A 90 4.97 0.58 -7.72
CA MET A 90 4.46 0.22 -9.03
C MET A 90 3.62 -1.02 -8.92
N LEU A 91 2.43 -0.98 -9.47
CA LEU A 91 1.54 -2.11 -9.53
C LEU A 91 1.15 -2.35 -11.01
N ARG A 92 1.59 -3.49 -11.56
CA ARG A 92 1.33 -3.84 -12.98
C ARG A 92 1.83 -2.77 -13.98
N GLY A 93 2.96 -2.12 -13.68
CA GLY A 93 3.52 -1.05 -14.50
C GLY A 93 2.84 0.30 -14.37
N ILE A 94 1.91 0.45 -13.43
CA ILE A 94 1.30 1.74 -13.07
C ILE A 94 2.05 2.27 -11.86
N SER A 95 2.57 3.48 -11.98
CA SER A 95 3.35 4.14 -10.93
C SER A 95 2.44 4.83 -9.92
N SER A 96 2.89 4.94 -8.67
CA SER A 96 2.26 5.81 -7.67
C SER A 96 2.77 7.25 -7.72
N GLY A 97 3.59 7.59 -8.71
CA GLY A 97 4.34 8.85 -8.73
C GLY A 97 3.48 10.11 -8.81
N SER A 98 2.31 10.05 -9.40
CA SER A 98 1.31 11.13 -9.41
C SER A 98 0.00 10.72 -8.73
N GLY A 99 0.01 9.61 -7.98
CA GLY A 99 -1.13 9.17 -7.19
C GLY A 99 -2.03 8.13 -7.87
N GLU A 100 -1.55 7.38 -8.85
CA GLU A 100 -2.34 6.36 -9.55
C GLU A 100 -2.57 5.09 -8.72
N VAL A 101 -1.76 4.86 -7.68
CA VAL A 101 -1.93 3.78 -6.69
C VAL A 101 -2.14 4.41 -5.32
N MET A 102 -3.28 4.14 -4.71
CA MET A 102 -3.67 4.73 -3.44
C MET A 102 -3.23 3.88 -2.25
N VAL A 103 -2.74 4.54 -1.20
CA VAL A 103 -2.58 3.92 0.12
C VAL A 103 -3.68 4.41 1.05
N LEU A 104 -4.23 3.50 1.84
CA LEU A 104 -5.25 3.78 2.85
C LEU A 104 -4.79 3.32 4.23
N ILE A 105 -5.20 4.01 5.27
CA ILE A 105 -5.20 3.51 6.65
C ILE A 105 -6.66 3.40 7.10
N ASP A 106 -7.11 2.19 7.41
CA ASP A 106 -8.52 1.87 7.73
C ASP A 106 -9.55 2.46 6.74
N GLY A 107 -9.16 2.53 5.46
CA GLY A 107 -10.00 3.06 4.39
C GLY A 107 -9.94 4.58 4.19
N HIS A 108 -9.07 5.31 4.92
CA HIS A 108 -8.85 6.75 4.76
C HIS A 108 -7.62 7.02 3.87
N PRO A 109 -7.72 7.85 2.83
CA PRO A 109 -6.63 8.12 1.88
C PRO A 109 -5.39 8.73 2.53
N GLN A 110 -4.22 8.24 2.09
CA GLN A 110 -2.90 8.63 2.58
C GLN A 110 -2.01 9.10 1.42
N TYR A 111 -2.21 10.32 0.93
CA TYR A 111 -1.38 10.90 -0.12
C TYR A 111 -1.09 12.39 0.13
N ASN A 112 -0.03 12.88 -0.49
CA ASN A 112 0.33 14.29 -0.45
C ASN A 112 -0.67 15.11 -1.28
N GLY A 113 -1.31 16.10 -0.67
CA GLY A 113 -2.34 16.93 -1.31
C GLY A 113 -1.84 17.78 -2.49
N ILE A 114 -0.54 18.08 -2.55
CA ILE A 114 0.07 18.87 -3.64
C ILE A 114 0.47 17.95 -4.81
N PHE A 115 1.18 16.85 -4.51
CA PHE A 115 1.82 16.00 -5.51
C PHE A 115 1.06 14.71 -5.82
N GLY A 116 0.03 14.38 -5.05
CA GLY A 116 -0.81 13.19 -5.23
C GLY A 116 -0.18 11.87 -4.77
N HIS A 117 1.14 11.78 -4.66
CA HIS A 117 1.83 10.53 -4.36
C HIS A 117 1.78 10.15 -2.87
N PRO A 118 1.77 8.86 -2.54
CA PRO A 118 1.94 8.37 -1.18
C PRO A 118 3.39 8.59 -0.70
N ILE A 119 3.57 8.70 0.62
CA ILE A 119 4.88 8.86 1.26
C ILE A 119 5.28 7.54 1.92
N GLY A 120 6.12 6.75 1.25
CA GLY A 120 6.48 5.38 1.66
C GLY A 120 7.02 5.25 3.08
N ASP A 121 7.77 6.23 3.56
CA ASP A 121 8.35 6.24 4.90
C ASP A 121 7.30 6.32 6.03
N SER A 122 6.05 6.69 5.75
CA SER A 122 4.97 6.78 6.75
C SER A 122 4.28 5.45 7.06
N TYR A 123 4.50 4.39 6.27
CA TYR A 123 3.74 3.13 6.39
C TYR A 123 4.44 2.12 7.29
N GLN A 124 4.25 2.28 8.60
CA GLN A 124 4.98 1.55 9.63
C GLN A 124 4.31 0.23 10.00
N THR A 125 5.11 -0.83 10.19
CA THR A 125 4.64 -2.17 10.53
C THR A 125 3.93 -2.21 11.89
N MET A 126 4.32 -1.37 12.83
CA MET A 126 3.77 -1.33 14.19
C MET A 126 2.25 -1.10 14.24
N MET A 127 1.69 -0.35 13.26
CA MET A 127 0.26 -0.04 13.22
C MET A 127 -0.58 -1.15 12.56
N ALA A 128 0.02 -1.99 11.71
CA ALA A 128 -0.70 -2.89 10.82
C ALA A 128 -1.09 -4.22 11.49
N GLU A 129 -2.35 -4.60 11.43
CA GLU A 129 -2.84 -5.95 11.70
C GLU A 129 -2.71 -6.83 10.46
N ARG A 130 -3.09 -6.28 9.33
CA ARG A 130 -2.90 -6.85 8.00
C ARG A 130 -2.86 -5.75 6.95
N VAL A 131 -2.41 -6.09 5.78
CA VAL A 131 -2.50 -5.21 4.61
C VAL A 131 -3.28 -5.94 3.52
N GLU A 132 -4.29 -5.26 2.99
CA GLU A 132 -5.09 -5.75 1.87
C GLU A 132 -4.69 -4.98 0.61
N VAL A 133 -4.19 -5.68 -0.40
CA VAL A 133 -3.79 -5.09 -1.68
C VAL A 133 -4.78 -5.50 -2.75
N LEU A 134 -5.59 -4.54 -3.20
CA LEU A 134 -6.49 -4.71 -4.34
C LEU A 134 -5.72 -4.34 -5.61
N ARG A 135 -5.58 -5.31 -6.51
CA ARG A 135 -4.87 -5.15 -7.78
C ARG A 135 -5.85 -4.78 -8.89
N GLY A 136 -5.62 -3.64 -9.54
CA GLY A 136 -6.56 -3.05 -10.48
C GLY A 136 -7.45 -1.98 -9.85
N PRO A 137 -8.28 -1.28 -10.64
CA PRO A 137 -9.07 -0.13 -10.18
C PRO A 137 -9.97 -0.42 -9.00
N ALA A 138 -9.93 0.48 -8.02
CA ALA A 138 -10.82 0.52 -6.87
C ALA A 138 -11.57 1.86 -6.78
N SER A 139 -11.58 2.61 -7.87
CA SER A 139 -12.15 3.96 -7.93
C SER A 139 -13.65 4.01 -7.66
N LEU A 140 -14.39 2.91 -7.84
CA LEU A 140 -15.80 2.81 -7.43
C LEU A 140 -15.97 3.17 -5.94
N LEU A 141 -15.15 2.61 -5.07
CA LEU A 141 -15.28 2.76 -3.62
C LEU A 141 -14.43 3.89 -3.04
N TYR A 142 -13.28 4.20 -3.68
CA TYR A 142 -12.26 5.08 -3.11
C TYR A 142 -11.99 6.34 -3.93
N GLY A 143 -12.62 6.47 -5.11
CA GLY A 143 -12.53 7.66 -5.95
C GLY A 143 -11.22 7.78 -6.72
N SER A 144 -10.81 9.03 -6.95
CA SER A 144 -9.55 9.40 -7.57
C SER A 144 -8.36 8.74 -6.85
N ASN A 145 -7.24 8.56 -7.56
CA ASN A 145 -6.01 7.96 -7.05
C ASN A 145 -6.05 6.44 -6.78
N ALA A 146 -7.23 5.82 -6.83
CA ALA A 146 -7.37 4.36 -6.78
C ALA A 146 -7.45 3.74 -8.20
N MET A 147 -6.86 4.40 -9.20
CA MET A 147 -6.90 4.02 -10.60
C MET A 147 -6.15 2.70 -10.86
N GLY A 148 -4.91 2.58 -10.38
CA GLY A 148 -4.08 1.39 -10.57
C GLY A 148 -4.27 0.31 -9.51
N GLY A 149 -4.79 0.67 -8.34
CA GLY A 149 -5.01 -0.24 -7.22
C GLY A 149 -5.00 0.47 -5.87
N VAL A 150 -5.19 -0.34 -4.82
CA VAL A 150 -5.24 0.15 -3.43
C VAL A 150 -4.41 -0.74 -2.53
N VAL A 151 -3.62 -0.12 -1.66
CA VAL A 151 -2.94 -0.75 -0.52
C VAL A 151 -3.62 -0.25 0.75
N ASN A 152 -4.45 -1.07 1.38
CA ASN A 152 -5.17 -0.70 2.61
C ASN A 152 -4.52 -1.32 3.84
N ILE A 153 -3.97 -0.49 4.69
CA ILE A 153 -3.43 -0.87 6.00
C ILE A 153 -4.59 -0.95 6.98
N VAL A 154 -4.98 -2.16 7.36
CA VAL A 154 -5.96 -2.39 8.41
C VAL A 154 -5.22 -2.36 9.74
N THR A 155 -5.58 -1.41 10.61
CA THR A 155 -4.83 -1.19 11.83
C THR A 155 -5.17 -2.20 12.93
N ARG A 156 -4.21 -2.41 13.83
CA ARG A 156 -4.35 -3.28 15.01
C ARG A 156 -5.44 -2.80 15.96
N ARG A 157 -5.95 -3.73 16.75
CA ARG A 157 -6.89 -3.49 17.83
C ARG A 157 -6.44 -4.22 19.09
N ALA A 158 -6.77 -3.69 20.26
CA ALA A 158 -6.56 -4.40 21.52
C ALA A 158 -7.61 -5.52 21.67
N GLU A 159 -7.23 -6.76 21.34
CA GLU A 159 -8.15 -7.91 21.36
C GLU A 159 -8.18 -8.63 22.71
N GLN A 160 -7.06 -8.65 23.42
CA GLN A 160 -6.93 -9.32 24.72
C GLN A 160 -7.30 -8.39 25.87
N GLU A 161 -8.08 -8.88 26.84
CA GLU A 161 -8.43 -8.14 28.04
C GLU A 161 -7.19 -7.88 28.92
N GLY A 162 -7.12 -6.71 29.55
CA GLY A 162 -5.99 -6.30 30.37
C GLY A 162 -4.98 -5.42 29.66
N HIS A 163 -3.76 -5.42 30.15
CA HIS A 163 -2.64 -4.60 29.71
C HIS A 163 -1.57 -5.46 29.09
N HIS A 164 -1.08 -5.10 27.92
CA HIS A 164 0.04 -5.75 27.27
C HIS A 164 0.97 -4.69 26.69
N ALA A 165 2.27 -4.88 26.87
CA ALA A 165 3.27 -4.01 26.31
C ALA A 165 4.35 -4.85 25.61
N TYR A 166 5.02 -4.25 24.65
CA TYR A 166 6.17 -4.88 24.00
C TYR A 166 7.25 -3.86 23.67
N LEU A 167 8.46 -4.34 23.56
CA LEU A 167 9.63 -3.59 23.12
C LEU A 167 10.41 -4.44 22.11
N ASN A 168 10.71 -3.88 20.93
CA ASN A 168 11.58 -4.48 19.94
C ASN A 168 12.78 -3.57 19.70
N LEU A 169 14.00 -4.11 19.84
CA LEU A 169 15.26 -3.39 19.63
C LEU A 169 16.13 -4.17 18.66
N GLY A 170 16.73 -3.47 17.71
CA GLY A 170 17.63 -4.06 16.74
C GLY A 170 18.73 -3.12 16.33
N ALA A 171 19.88 -3.70 15.97
CA ALA A 171 21.03 -2.99 15.43
C ALA A 171 21.70 -3.81 14.31
N GLY A 172 22.36 -3.13 13.38
CA GLY A 172 22.95 -3.84 12.24
C GLY A 172 23.91 -3.00 11.39
N SER A 173 24.11 -3.47 10.18
CA SER A 173 25.02 -2.88 9.19
C SER A 173 24.77 -1.38 8.99
N TYR A 174 25.81 -0.64 8.69
CA TYR A 174 25.79 0.80 8.41
C TYR A 174 25.22 1.65 9.56
N GLY A 175 25.53 1.28 10.81
CA GLY A 175 25.02 2.00 11.98
C GLY A 175 23.48 2.00 12.10
N THR A 176 22.82 1.00 11.49
CA THR A 176 21.37 0.88 11.54
C THR A 176 20.93 0.52 12.94
N VAL A 177 19.98 1.28 13.47
CA VAL A 177 19.29 1.03 14.74
C VAL A 177 17.80 1.10 14.51
N GLN A 178 17.07 0.19 15.11
CA GLN A 178 15.61 0.16 15.12
C GLN A 178 15.12 -0.04 16.55
N SER A 179 14.13 0.71 16.95
CA SER A 179 13.41 0.49 18.21
C SER A 179 11.93 0.71 18.01
N GLU A 180 11.12 -0.16 18.58
CA GLU A 180 9.68 -0.08 18.55
C GLU A 180 9.14 -0.46 19.94
N ALA A 181 8.21 0.33 20.46
CA ALA A 181 7.51 0.05 21.70
C ALA A 181 6.01 0.20 21.46
N GLY A 182 5.23 -0.69 22.08
CA GLY A 182 3.78 -0.62 22.00
C GLY A 182 3.11 -1.02 23.29
N TYR A 183 1.92 -0.47 23.47
CA TYR A 183 1.05 -0.72 24.60
C TYR A 183 -0.38 -0.94 24.14
N THR A 184 -1.05 -1.95 24.66
CA THR A 184 -2.47 -2.20 24.42
C THR A 184 -3.20 -2.33 25.75
N LEU A 185 -4.41 -1.79 25.80
CA LEU A 185 -5.34 -1.91 26.91
C LEU A 185 -6.71 -2.31 26.38
N ARG A 186 -7.28 -3.35 26.93
CA ARG A 186 -8.71 -3.62 26.83
C ARG A 186 -9.32 -3.67 28.22
N SER A 187 -10.39 -2.93 28.42
CA SER A 187 -11.17 -2.91 29.65
C SER A 187 -12.66 -2.88 29.32
N GLY A 188 -13.27 -4.05 29.26
CA GLY A 188 -14.64 -4.22 28.85
C GLY A 188 -14.91 -3.67 27.42
N ARG A 189 -15.61 -2.52 27.35
CA ARG A 189 -15.97 -1.88 26.07
C ARG A 189 -14.92 -0.92 25.53
N PHE A 190 -13.94 -0.55 26.35
CA PHE A 190 -12.87 0.36 25.95
C PHE A 190 -11.65 -0.40 25.46
N ARG A 191 -11.07 0.06 24.36
CA ARG A 191 -9.85 -0.47 23.78
C ARG A 191 -8.91 0.68 23.43
N LEU A 192 -7.65 0.55 23.78
CA LEU A 192 -6.59 1.50 23.45
C LEU A 192 -5.38 0.73 22.91
N LEU A 193 -4.80 1.24 21.85
CA LEU A 193 -3.50 0.85 21.35
C LEU A 193 -2.69 2.12 21.17
N ALA A 194 -1.43 2.11 21.62
CA ALA A 194 -0.46 3.15 21.35
C ALA A 194 0.88 2.50 21.02
N SER A 195 1.60 2.99 20.02
CA SER A 195 2.92 2.51 19.67
C SER A 195 3.79 3.66 19.15
N GLY A 196 5.10 3.51 19.33
CA GLY A 196 6.09 4.45 18.85
C GLY A 196 7.31 3.72 18.34
N GLN A 197 7.99 4.30 17.37
CA GLN A 197 9.24 3.79 16.81
C GLN A 197 10.27 4.88 16.59
N TYR A 198 11.51 4.44 16.61
CA TYR A 198 12.68 5.19 16.16
C TYR A 198 13.52 4.29 15.26
N SER A 199 14.00 4.82 14.15
CA SER A 199 14.96 4.13 13.29
C SER A 199 15.95 5.09 12.68
N ARG A 200 17.20 4.63 12.52
CA ARG A 200 18.24 5.37 11.80
C ARG A 200 19.16 4.44 11.05
N SER A 201 19.82 4.96 10.02
CA SER A 201 20.91 4.29 9.31
C SER A 201 21.81 5.32 8.62
N ASP A 202 23.12 5.08 8.60
CA ASP A 202 24.02 5.87 7.76
C ASP A 202 23.91 5.46 6.28
N ASN A 203 23.23 4.32 6.01
CA ASN A 203 23.11 3.68 4.71
C ASN A 203 24.48 3.33 4.09
N HIS A 204 24.48 2.74 2.89
CA HIS A 204 25.66 2.11 2.29
C HIS A 204 26.54 3.07 1.45
N ARG A 205 26.09 4.31 1.23
CA ARG A 205 26.84 5.36 0.53
C ARG A 205 27.02 6.58 1.44
N PRO A 206 28.18 7.25 1.40
CA PRO A 206 28.35 8.53 2.10
C PRO A 206 27.28 9.54 1.67
N GLY A 207 26.74 10.31 2.60
CA GLY A 207 25.70 11.30 2.34
C GLY A 207 24.29 10.71 2.12
N MET A 208 24.03 9.48 2.62
CA MET A 208 22.71 8.83 2.57
C MET A 208 22.06 8.66 3.94
N GLY A 209 22.44 9.44 4.93
CA GLY A 209 21.85 9.35 6.26
C GLY A 209 20.33 9.36 6.25
N PHE A 210 19.73 8.53 7.10
CA PHE A 210 18.29 8.45 7.32
C PHE A 210 18.00 8.36 8.81
N GLU A 211 17.03 9.12 9.28
CA GLU A 211 16.54 9.08 10.65
C GLU A 211 15.01 9.31 10.67
N GLN A 212 14.29 8.55 11.49
CA GLN A 212 12.84 8.56 11.53
C GLN A 212 12.33 8.36 12.95
N TYR A 213 11.26 9.11 13.27
CA TYR A 213 10.41 8.94 14.46
C TYR A 213 8.98 8.69 14.00
N GLY A 214 8.30 7.74 14.62
CA GLY A 214 6.90 7.47 14.31
C GLY A 214 6.08 7.17 15.54
N GLY A 215 4.81 7.48 15.49
CA GLY A 215 3.85 7.18 16.53
C GLY A 215 2.48 6.86 15.95
N PHE A 216 1.76 5.94 16.58
CA PHE A 216 0.39 5.58 16.24
C PHE A 216 -0.41 5.36 17.54
N ALA A 217 -1.63 5.87 17.59
CA ALA A 217 -2.56 5.62 18.67
C ALA A 217 -3.98 5.40 18.12
N LYS A 218 -4.71 4.45 18.70
CA LYS A 218 -6.12 4.17 18.37
C LYS A 218 -6.90 3.86 19.63
N ALA A 219 -7.99 4.59 19.85
CA ALA A 219 -8.95 4.38 20.91
C ALA A 219 -10.29 3.96 20.31
N GLN A 220 -10.97 3.00 20.95
CA GLN A 220 -12.28 2.53 20.53
C GLN A 220 -13.16 2.34 21.77
N TYR A 221 -14.45 2.64 21.63
CA TYR A 221 -15.44 2.41 22.67
C TYR A 221 -16.73 1.83 22.10
N GLY A 222 -17.07 0.63 22.53
CA GLY A 222 -18.34 -0.02 22.21
C GLY A 222 -19.49 0.62 22.98
N ILE A 223 -20.30 1.45 22.32
CA ILE A 223 -21.51 2.05 22.93
C ILE A 223 -22.46 0.93 23.35
N ASN A 224 -22.66 -0.03 22.45
CA ASN A 224 -23.43 -1.27 22.70
C ASN A 224 -22.91 -2.38 21.75
N SER A 225 -23.65 -3.49 21.63
CA SER A 225 -23.27 -4.62 20.77
C SER A 225 -23.19 -4.28 19.27
N ASN A 226 -23.85 -3.21 18.85
CA ASN A 226 -24.02 -2.86 17.43
C ASN A 226 -23.30 -1.57 17.04
N TRP A 227 -22.97 -0.70 17.99
CA TRP A 227 -22.38 0.60 17.75
C TRP A 227 -21.03 0.76 18.42
N ASN A 228 -20.06 1.23 17.68
CA ASN A 228 -18.71 1.51 18.14
C ASN A 228 -18.26 2.89 17.66
N VAL A 229 -17.58 3.64 18.52
CA VAL A 229 -16.89 4.88 18.15
C VAL A 229 -15.39 4.63 18.17
N PHE A 230 -14.66 5.31 17.30
CA PHE A 230 -13.21 5.23 17.26
C PHE A 230 -12.58 6.60 17.01
N ALA A 231 -11.36 6.73 17.49
CA ALA A 231 -10.45 7.81 17.13
C ALA A 231 -9.07 7.21 16.94
N ASP A 232 -8.37 7.60 15.89
CA ASP A 232 -6.99 7.22 15.65
C ASP A 232 -6.16 8.41 15.17
N ALA A 233 -4.85 8.32 15.40
CA ALA A 233 -3.88 9.28 14.95
C ALA A 233 -2.55 8.57 14.68
N ASP A 234 -1.89 8.95 13.60
CA ASP A 234 -0.52 8.61 13.31
C ASP A 234 0.30 9.86 13.01
N ILE A 235 1.59 9.77 13.29
CA ILE A 235 2.55 10.80 12.92
C ILE A 235 3.90 10.15 12.62
N THR A 236 4.55 10.62 11.58
CA THR A 236 5.90 10.24 11.19
C THR A 236 6.69 11.49 10.83
N HIS A 237 7.87 11.63 11.43
CA HIS A 237 8.88 12.59 11.00
C HIS A 237 10.13 11.86 10.57
N PHE A 238 10.69 12.22 9.42
CA PHE A 238 11.96 11.69 8.98
C PHE A 238 12.84 12.75 8.33
N SER A 239 14.15 12.56 8.46
CA SER A 239 15.18 13.24 7.70
C SER A 239 15.93 12.25 6.82
N ALA A 240 16.23 12.65 5.59
CA ALA A 240 16.93 11.82 4.62
C ALA A 240 17.86 12.67 3.75
N SER A 241 19.08 12.19 3.53
CA SER A 241 20.04 12.81 2.62
C SER A 241 20.14 12.01 1.33
N TYR A 242 20.45 12.68 0.23
CA TYR A 242 20.55 12.11 -1.10
C TYR A 242 21.88 12.50 -1.78
N PRO A 243 22.81 11.54 -1.99
CA PRO A 243 24.14 11.82 -2.54
C PRO A 243 24.18 11.92 -4.08
N GLY A 244 23.06 11.93 -4.76
CA GLY A 244 22.99 11.88 -6.22
C GLY A 244 23.34 10.50 -6.80
N THR A 245 23.43 10.42 -8.14
CA THR A 245 23.94 9.24 -8.83
C THR A 245 25.47 9.15 -8.71
N ILE A 246 26.06 8.01 -9.09
CA ILE A 246 27.53 7.87 -9.13
C ILE A 246 28.15 8.87 -10.11
N SER A 247 27.51 9.08 -11.27
CA SER A 247 28.00 9.97 -12.32
C SER A 247 27.67 11.46 -12.09
N ALA A 248 26.68 11.76 -11.25
CA ALA A 248 26.28 13.12 -10.89
C ALA A 248 26.09 13.19 -9.36
N PRO A 249 27.17 13.19 -8.58
CA PRO A 249 27.10 13.27 -7.13
C PRO A 249 26.56 14.64 -6.69
N MET A 250 25.74 14.62 -5.64
CA MET A 250 25.13 15.82 -5.07
C MET A 250 25.57 16.04 -3.64
N LEU A 251 25.69 17.30 -3.25
CA LEU A 251 25.94 17.75 -1.89
C LEU A 251 24.72 18.48 -1.35
N GLU A 252 24.52 18.36 -0.03
CA GLU A 252 23.47 19.07 0.72
C GLU A 252 22.04 18.85 0.19
N ALA A 253 21.78 17.73 -0.48
CA ALA A 253 20.44 17.35 -0.87
C ALA A 253 19.74 16.63 0.31
N ASP A 254 19.01 17.40 1.11
CA ASP A 254 18.43 16.96 2.37
C ASP A 254 16.92 17.19 2.41
N GLN A 255 16.22 16.29 3.05
CA GLN A 255 14.77 16.34 3.20
C GLN A 255 14.39 16.15 4.68
N TRP A 256 13.47 16.99 5.16
CA TRP A 256 12.84 16.89 6.47
C TRP A 256 11.33 16.88 6.27
N ILE A 257 10.72 15.76 6.52
CA ILE A 257 9.33 15.52 6.19
C ILE A 257 8.57 15.10 7.44
N THR A 258 7.44 15.72 7.67
CA THR A 258 6.46 15.28 8.67
C THR A 258 5.17 14.93 7.94
N ARG A 259 4.66 13.74 8.18
CA ARG A 259 3.33 13.30 7.74
C ARG A 259 2.55 12.84 8.95
N GLY A 260 1.25 13.08 8.94
CA GLY A 260 0.37 12.57 9.97
C GLY A 260 -1.06 12.48 9.47
N ALA A 261 -1.84 11.64 10.12
CA ALA A 261 -3.26 11.57 9.91
C ALA A 261 -4.01 11.45 11.24
N VAL A 262 -5.22 11.96 11.24
CA VAL A 262 -6.18 11.78 12.34
C VAL A 262 -7.52 11.36 11.75
N ALA A 263 -8.20 10.45 12.42
CA ALA A 263 -9.56 10.08 12.04
C ALA A 263 -10.44 9.90 13.28
N PHE A 264 -11.69 10.25 13.12
CA PHE A 264 -12.73 10.01 14.11
C PHE A 264 -13.97 9.49 13.41
N GLY A 265 -14.62 8.48 13.99
CA GLY A 265 -15.82 7.94 13.37
C GLY A 265 -16.68 7.09 14.28
N ILE A 266 -17.85 6.77 13.74
CA ILE A 266 -18.82 5.86 14.32
C ILE A 266 -19.16 4.79 13.31
N GLU A 267 -19.22 3.55 13.76
CA GLU A 267 -19.58 2.40 12.93
C GLU A 267 -20.71 1.60 13.56
N ASN A 268 -21.55 1.01 12.71
CA ASN A 268 -22.62 0.12 13.12
C ASN A 268 -22.50 -1.25 12.47
N ASN A 269 -22.96 -2.29 13.18
CA ASN A 269 -23.06 -3.64 12.65
C ASN A 269 -24.24 -4.38 13.29
N TYR A 270 -25.25 -4.68 12.49
CA TYR A 270 -26.45 -5.45 12.88
C TYR A 270 -26.50 -6.82 12.19
N GLY A 271 -25.40 -7.26 11.57
CA GLY A 271 -25.34 -8.48 10.77
C GLY A 271 -25.93 -8.30 9.36
N THR A 272 -27.20 -7.94 9.25
CA THR A 272 -27.86 -7.66 7.96
C THR A 272 -27.54 -6.28 7.41
N THR A 273 -27.16 -5.33 8.24
CA THR A 273 -26.72 -4.00 7.84
C THR A 273 -25.50 -3.56 8.63
N SER A 274 -24.56 -2.89 7.95
CA SER A 274 -23.34 -2.34 8.54
C SER A 274 -22.94 -1.07 7.83
N GLY A 275 -22.34 -0.15 8.56
CA GLY A 275 -21.90 1.11 7.96
C GLY A 275 -20.98 1.90 8.85
N ARG A 276 -20.43 2.97 8.30
CA ARG A 276 -19.51 3.87 8.99
C ARG A 276 -19.72 5.30 8.51
N VAL A 277 -19.60 6.23 9.43
CA VAL A 277 -19.37 7.66 9.16
C VAL A 277 -18.03 8.02 9.79
N SER A 278 -17.17 8.68 9.05
CA SER A 278 -15.88 9.15 9.56
C SER A 278 -15.50 10.49 8.97
N ILE A 279 -14.85 11.30 9.80
CA ILE A 279 -14.11 12.49 9.39
C ILE A 279 -12.63 12.21 9.58
N TYR A 280 -11.81 12.69 8.69
CA TYR A 280 -10.37 12.50 8.75
C TYR A 280 -9.62 13.69 8.18
N ASP A 281 -8.37 13.84 8.59
CA ASP A 281 -7.40 14.78 8.03
C ASP A 281 -6.06 14.09 7.88
N ASN A 282 -5.48 14.15 6.70
CA ASN A 282 -4.12 13.72 6.40
C ASN A 282 -3.31 14.96 6.05
N PHE A 283 -2.27 15.26 6.79
CA PHE A 283 -1.49 16.48 6.62
C PHE A 283 0.01 16.20 6.42
N GLY A 284 0.69 17.16 5.79
CA GLY A 284 2.12 17.10 5.56
C GLY A 284 2.81 18.44 5.68
N ILE A 285 4.06 18.38 6.16
CA ILE A 285 4.98 19.54 6.21
C ILE A 285 6.31 19.07 5.65
N HIS A 286 6.75 19.70 4.56
CA HIS A 286 7.98 19.36 3.88
C HIS A 286 8.95 20.54 3.93
N LYS A 287 10.20 20.22 4.20
CA LYS A 287 11.36 21.11 4.03
C LYS A 287 12.37 20.35 3.19
N ILE A 288 12.75 20.89 2.05
CA ILE A 288 13.65 20.23 1.11
C ILE A 288 14.75 21.22 0.70
N ASN A 289 15.99 20.76 0.82
CA ASN A 289 17.14 21.32 0.15
C ASN A 289 17.42 20.44 -1.08
N ASP A 290 17.23 20.95 -2.28
CA ASP A 290 17.44 20.20 -3.50
C ASP A 290 18.93 19.87 -3.76
N GLY A 291 19.83 20.46 -2.96
CA GLY A 291 21.26 20.26 -3.08
C GLY A 291 21.88 20.91 -4.32
N TYR A 292 23.11 20.55 -4.60
CA TYR A 292 23.85 21.02 -5.77
C TYR A 292 24.82 19.96 -6.27
N ASP A 293 25.17 20.03 -7.55
CA ASP A 293 26.18 19.16 -8.16
C ASP A 293 27.53 19.33 -7.47
N ALA A 294 28.15 18.21 -7.06
CA ALA A 294 29.38 18.23 -6.26
C ALA A 294 30.63 18.72 -7.03
N LEU A 295 30.59 18.70 -8.36
CA LEU A 295 31.74 19.04 -9.22
C LEU A 295 31.64 20.48 -9.74
N THR A 296 30.45 20.95 -10.07
CA THR A 296 30.22 22.20 -10.81
C THR A 296 29.22 23.13 -10.13
N GLY A 297 28.51 22.67 -9.12
CA GLY A 297 27.43 23.41 -8.50
C GLY A 297 27.88 24.31 -7.36
N THR A 298 26.95 25.12 -6.89
CA THR A 298 27.11 25.99 -5.71
C THR A 298 25.94 25.75 -4.77
N PRO A 299 26.13 25.93 -3.43
CA PRO A 299 25.04 25.78 -2.46
C PRO A 299 23.80 26.58 -2.84
N GLN A 300 22.64 25.95 -2.71
CA GLN A 300 21.36 26.61 -2.95
C GLN A 300 21.16 27.73 -1.90
N SER A 301 20.74 28.91 -2.37
CA SER A 301 20.41 30.05 -1.48
C SER A 301 19.03 29.93 -0.85
N ARG A 302 18.21 28.99 -1.33
CA ARG A 302 16.82 28.82 -0.93
C ARG A 302 16.48 27.36 -0.61
N LEU A 303 15.47 27.18 0.23
CA LEU A 303 14.90 25.89 0.57
C LEU A 303 13.44 25.83 0.10
N PHE A 304 13.05 24.73 -0.48
CA PHE A 304 11.64 24.45 -0.76
C PHE A 304 10.89 24.12 0.53
N ARG A 305 9.69 24.68 0.65
CA ARG A 305 8.75 24.43 1.74
C ARG A 305 7.40 24.07 1.17
N SER A 306 6.74 23.09 1.75
CA SER A 306 5.32 22.90 1.48
C SER A 306 4.55 22.44 2.71
N LYS A 307 3.26 22.76 2.69
CA LYS A 307 2.26 22.28 3.63
C LYS A 307 1.08 21.78 2.81
N ASP A 308 0.54 20.65 3.17
CA ASP A 308 -0.64 20.10 2.54
C ASP A 308 -1.57 19.47 3.59
N ALA A 309 -2.86 19.43 3.27
CA ALA A 309 -3.87 18.75 4.04
C ALA A 309 -4.94 18.17 3.13
N LEU A 310 -5.45 17.00 3.49
CA LEU A 310 -6.56 16.31 2.86
C LEU A 310 -7.60 16.02 3.93
N MET A 311 -8.55 16.94 4.12
CA MET A 311 -9.68 16.75 5.03
C MET A 311 -10.82 16.05 4.30
N GLY A 312 -11.42 15.05 4.93
CA GLY A 312 -12.52 14.31 4.31
C GLY A 312 -13.62 13.91 5.27
N LEU A 313 -14.80 13.73 4.69
CA LEU A 313 -15.96 13.07 5.27
C LEU A 313 -16.28 11.86 4.40
N SER A 314 -16.35 10.68 4.98
CA SER A 314 -16.79 9.46 4.30
C SER A 314 -17.96 8.84 5.04
N TRP A 315 -19.01 8.52 4.31
CA TRP A 315 -20.15 7.76 4.81
C TRP A 315 -20.45 6.61 3.87
N TYR A 316 -20.72 5.45 4.43
CA TYR A 316 -21.32 4.36 3.69
C TYR A 316 -22.25 3.54 4.58
N GLN A 317 -23.25 2.93 3.95
CA GLN A 317 -24.14 1.97 4.57
C GLN A 317 -24.36 0.80 3.62
N SER A 318 -24.16 -0.40 4.14
CA SER A 318 -24.35 -1.67 3.44
C SER A 318 -25.53 -2.41 4.06
N ALA A 319 -26.42 -2.98 3.25
CA ALA A 319 -27.59 -3.72 3.72
C ALA A 319 -27.86 -4.96 2.86
N MET A 320 -28.27 -6.03 3.51
CA MET A 320 -28.89 -7.19 2.87
C MET A 320 -30.38 -6.93 2.70
N LEU A 321 -30.86 -6.81 1.46
CA LEU A 321 -32.28 -6.56 1.18
C LEU A 321 -33.08 -7.86 1.14
N TRP A 322 -32.48 -8.94 0.65
CA TRP A 322 -32.99 -10.31 0.63
C TRP A 322 -31.81 -11.30 0.64
N SER A 323 -32.10 -12.57 0.70
CA SER A 323 -31.07 -13.62 0.79
C SER A 323 -30.04 -13.53 -0.36
N GLY A 324 -28.79 -13.51 -0.01
CA GLY A 324 -27.65 -13.41 -0.94
C GLY A 324 -27.44 -12.02 -1.55
N SER A 325 -28.33 -11.04 -1.30
CA SER A 325 -28.14 -9.67 -1.77
C SER A 325 -27.30 -8.85 -0.82
N ARG A 326 -26.55 -7.88 -1.35
CA ARG A 326 -25.95 -6.80 -0.59
C ARG A 326 -25.88 -5.53 -1.44
N VAL A 327 -26.45 -4.47 -0.93
CA VAL A 327 -26.34 -3.13 -1.51
C VAL A 327 -25.47 -2.29 -0.59
N THR A 328 -24.49 -1.62 -1.14
CA THR A 328 -23.68 -0.61 -0.43
C THR A 328 -23.91 0.74 -1.11
N VAL A 329 -24.32 1.74 -0.35
CA VAL A 329 -24.39 3.12 -0.81
C VAL A 329 -23.39 3.94 -0.03
N GLY A 330 -22.80 4.94 -0.67
CA GLY A 330 -21.85 5.79 0.02
C GLY A 330 -21.76 7.18 -0.57
N PHE A 331 -21.18 8.04 0.24
CA PHE A 331 -20.94 9.45 -0.05
C PHE A 331 -19.57 9.85 0.50
N ASP A 332 -18.77 10.51 -0.33
CA ASP A 332 -17.47 11.04 0.07
C ASP A 332 -17.40 12.54 -0.26
N TYR A 333 -16.80 13.30 0.64
CA TYR A 333 -16.38 14.67 0.42
C TYR A 333 -14.92 14.82 0.83
N GLN A 334 -14.11 15.46 -0.01
CA GLN A 334 -12.72 15.77 0.26
C GLN A 334 -12.43 17.25 -0.02
N ASN A 335 -11.68 17.88 0.86
CA ASN A 335 -11.11 19.20 0.66
C ASN A 335 -9.58 19.05 0.68
N ILE A 336 -8.96 19.39 -0.43
CA ILE A 336 -7.52 19.26 -0.64
C ILE A 336 -6.93 20.66 -0.57
N TYR A 337 -5.92 20.84 0.28
CA TYR A 337 -5.19 22.08 0.48
C TYR A 337 -3.72 21.86 0.18
N GLY A 338 -3.09 22.83 -0.46
CA GLY A 338 -1.67 22.87 -0.71
C GLY A 338 -1.10 24.27 -0.68
N HIS A 339 0.05 24.43 -0.03
CA HIS A 339 0.83 25.66 -0.02
C HIS A 339 2.30 25.32 -0.26
N ALA A 340 2.89 25.86 -1.33
CA ALA A 340 4.28 25.68 -1.70
C ALA A 340 4.99 27.03 -1.84
N TYR A 341 6.16 27.17 -1.22
CA TYR A 341 6.95 28.42 -1.22
C TYR A 341 8.43 28.14 -1.02
N TYR A 342 9.27 29.13 -1.29
CA TYR A 342 10.69 29.09 -0.98
C TYR A 342 11.04 30.01 0.19
N THR A 343 11.99 29.57 1.01
CA THR A 343 12.57 30.41 2.08
C THR A 343 14.05 30.60 1.84
N SER A 344 14.58 31.75 2.21
CA SER A 344 16.02 31.98 2.28
C SER A 344 16.66 30.94 3.21
N ARG A 345 17.75 30.33 2.76
CA ARG A 345 18.52 29.40 3.59
C ARG A 345 19.22 30.12 4.75
N GLU A 346 19.63 31.36 4.52
CA GLU A 346 20.39 32.17 5.49
C GLU A 346 19.48 32.82 6.52
N THR A 347 18.43 33.51 6.07
CA THR A 347 17.56 34.32 6.95
C THR A 347 16.28 33.61 7.36
N GLY A 348 15.84 32.55 6.61
CA GLY A 348 14.57 31.90 6.81
C GLY A 348 13.35 32.64 6.29
N GLU A 349 13.55 33.85 5.74
CA GLU A 349 12.47 34.66 5.18
C GLU A 349 11.84 34.01 3.95
N VAL A 350 10.55 34.24 3.76
CA VAL A 350 9.84 33.78 2.55
C VAL A 350 10.31 34.64 1.37
N LEU A 351 10.75 33.99 0.30
CA LEU A 351 11.27 34.62 -0.89
C LEU A 351 10.20 34.75 -1.98
N ASP A 352 9.76 33.61 -2.48
CA ASP A 352 8.81 33.49 -3.60
C ASP A 352 8.05 32.16 -3.56
N THR A 353 7.18 31.97 -4.53
CA THR A 353 6.40 30.74 -4.74
C THR A 353 6.74 30.14 -6.10
N PRO A 354 6.58 28.81 -6.29
CA PRO A 354 6.90 28.15 -7.56
C PRO A 354 6.19 28.75 -8.78
N ASN A 355 4.94 29.20 -8.62
CA ASN A 355 4.12 29.77 -9.69
C ASN A 355 4.15 31.31 -9.74
N LYS A 356 4.95 31.96 -8.89
CA LYS A 356 5.01 33.44 -8.75
C LYS A 356 3.65 34.08 -8.41
N GLN A 357 2.74 33.30 -7.84
CA GLN A 357 1.42 33.71 -7.31
C GLN A 357 1.38 33.46 -5.80
N SER A 358 0.21 33.19 -5.24
CA SER A 358 0.07 32.93 -3.80
C SER A 358 0.81 31.68 -3.31
N GLY A 359 1.06 30.71 -4.19
CA GLY A 359 1.58 29.37 -3.84
C GLY A 359 0.59 28.53 -3.03
N GLU A 360 -0.60 29.05 -2.74
CA GLU A 360 -1.65 28.45 -1.93
C GLU A 360 -2.86 28.16 -2.81
N GLU A 361 -3.28 26.90 -2.82
CA GLU A 361 -4.40 26.43 -3.65
C GLU A 361 -5.31 25.48 -2.86
N ARG A 362 -6.57 25.40 -3.32
CA ARG A 362 -7.59 24.50 -2.76
C ARG A 362 -8.41 23.90 -3.87
N SER A 363 -8.72 22.63 -3.72
CA SER A 363 -9.73 21.95 -4.53
C SER A 363 -10.62 21.10 -3.62
N HIS A 364 -11.78 20.72 -4.13
CA HIS A 364 -12.66 19.79 -3.43
C HIS A 364 -13.25 18.78 -4.39
N GLU A 365 -13.52 17.61 -3.84
CA GLU A 365 -14.17 16.50 -4.52
C GLU A 365 -15.44 16.12 -3.75
N ILE A 366 -16.50 15.81 -4.47
CA ILE A 366 -17.76 15.29 -3.93
C ILE A 366 -18.19 14.10 -4.77
N ALA A 367 -18.58 13.02 -4.10
CA ALA A 367 -18.96 11.81 -4.81
C ALA A 367 -20.05 11.03 -4.11
N GLY A 368 -20.84 10.33 -4.94
CA GLY A 368 -21.80 9.34 -4.48
C GLY A 368 -21.66 8.05 -5.26
N TYR A 369 -21.86 6.91 -4.60
CA TYR A 369 -21.77 5.62 -5.25
C TYR A 369 -22.79 4.63 -4.74
N VAL A 370 -23.07 3.64 -5.59
CA VAL A 370 -23.85 2.46 -5.25
C VAL A 370 -23.12 1.22 -5.79
N ASP A 371 -23.03 0.20 -4.97
CA ASP A 371 -22.53 -1.11 -5.33
C ASP A 371 -23.56 -2.17 -4.94
N TYR A 372 -23.88 -3.06 -5.86
CA TYR A 372 -24.80 -4.16 -5.68
C TYR A 372 -24.14 -5.49 -5.94
N ARG A 373 -24.25 -6.39 -4.98
CA ARG A 373 -23.79 -7.77 -5.09
C ARG A 373 -24.94 -8.73 -4.83
N GLN A 374 -25.05 -9.77 -5.63
CA GLN A 374 -26.02 -10.86 -5.50
C GLN A 374 -25.36 -12.22 -5.60
N ASP A 375 -25.47 -13.01 -4.57
CA ASP A 375 -25.20 -14.45 -4.63
C ASP A 375 -26.43 -15.15 -5.23
N VAL A 376 -26.21 -15.83 -6.36
CA VAL A 376 -27.26 -16.59 -7.06
C VAL A 376 -26.93 -18.07 -6.93
N LEU A 377 -27.74 -18.78 -6.16
CA LEU A 377 -27.41 -20.13 -5.70
C LEU A 377 -26.06 -20.12 -4.95
N SER A 378 -25.46 -21.28 -4.73
CA SER A 378 -24.10 -21.36 -4.18
C SER A 378 -23.01 -21.17 -5.24
N MET A 379 -23.38 -21.13 -6.52
CA MET A 379 -22.47 -21.20 -7.66
C MET A 379 -22.03 -19.84 -8.18
N PHE A 380 -22.89 -18.84 -8.17
CA PHE A 380 -22.61 -17.55 -8.82
C PHE A 380 -22.66 -16.41 -7.81
N THR A 381 -21.77 -15.44 -7.99
CA THR A 381 -21.90 -14.09 -7.42
C THR A 381 -21.81 -13.09 -8.56
N ILE A 382 -22.75 -12.17 -8.64
CA ILE A 382 -22.75 -11.07 -9.60
C ILE A 382 -22.55 -9.78 -8.80
N GLU A 383 -21.70 -8.89 -9.26
CA GLU A 383 -21.46 -7.58 -8.68
C GLU A 383 -21.54 -6.52 -9.78
N ALA A 384 -22.18 -5.40 -9.49
CA ALA A 384 -22.19 -4.23 -10.36
C ALA A 384 -22.33 -2.96 -9.52
N GLY A 385 -21.54 -1.95 -9.86
CA GLY A 385 -21.55 -0.68 -9.15
C GLY A 385 -21.26 0.49 -10.07
N VAL A 386 -21.63 1.68 -9.61
CA VAL A 386 -21.33 2.94 -10.28
C VAL A 386 -21.09 4.04 -9.26
N ARG A 387 -20.10 4.87 -9.53
CA ARG A 387 -19.79 6.10 -8.80
C ARG A 387 -19.88 7.29 -9.76
N TYR A 388 -20.39 8.40 -9.27
CA TYR A 388 -20.18 9.70 -9.87
C TYR A 388 -19.30 10.53 -8.94
N ASP A 389 -18.21 11.03 -9.47
CA ASP A 389 -17.26 11.89 -8.77
C ASP A 389 -17.21 13.25 -9.45
N HIS A 390 -17.11 14.33 -8.69
CA HIS A 390 -17.00 15.68 -9.22
C HIS A 390 -15.88 16.43 -8.51
N HIS A 391 -14.83 16.75 -9.27
CA HIS A 391 -13.74 17.62 -8.83
C HIS A 391 -14.00 19.06 -9.21
N SER A 392 -13.75 20.00 -8.30
CA SER A 392 -14.08 21.44 -8.46
C SER A 392 -13.43 22.12 -9.67
N VAL A 393 -12.38 21.55 -10.24
CA VAL A 393 -11.63 22.09 -11.39
C VAL A 393 -11.72 21.16 -12.59
N ALA A 394 -11.39 19.89 -12.41
CA ALA A 394 -11.32 18.91 -13.51
C ALA A 394 -12.68 18.37 -13.96
N GLY A 395 -13.79 18.73 -13.27
CA GLY A 395 -15.15 18.34 -13.65
C GLY A 395 -15.56 16.98 -13.12
N GLY A 396 -16.50 16.35 -13.81
CA GLY A 396 -17.17 15.11 -13.35
C GLY A 396 -16.71 13.85 -14.09
N GLU A 397 -16.67 12.72 -13.37
CA GLU A 397 -16.31 11.43 -13.93
C GLU A 397 -17.27 10.31 -13.46
N TRP A 398 -17.69 9.44 -14.41
CA TRP A 398 -18.49 8.25 -14.13
C TRP A 398 -17.60 7.02 -14.08
N VAL A 399 -17.74 6.23 -13.01
CA VAL A 399 -16.88 5.09 -12.71
C VAL A 399 -17.71 3.82 -12.55
N PRO A 400 -18.03 3.12 -13.65
CA PRO A 400 -18.71 1.83 -13.60
C PRO A 400 -17.73 0.69 -13.30
N GLN A 401 -18.28 -0.36 -12.68
CA GLN A 401 -17.61 -1.62 -12.39
C GLN A 401 -18.60 -2.76 -12.50
N ALA A 402 -18.20 -3.90 -13.04
CA ALA A 402 -18.99 -5.12 -13.02
C ALA A 402 -18.11 -6.37 -12.97
N GLY A 403 -18.59 -7.40 -12.26
CA GLY A 403 -17.86 -8.65 -12.14
C GLY A 403 -18.77 -9.84 -11.86
N ILE A 404 -18.25 -11.02 -12.15
CA ILE A 404 -18.93 -12.31 -11.91
C ILE A 404 -17.92 -13.26 -11.29
N VAL A 405 -18.35 -13.95 -10.24
CA VAL A 405 -17.64 -15.11 -9.69
C VAL A 405 -18.45 -16.36 -9.98
N VAL A 406 -17.80 -17.36 -10.56
CA VAL A 406 -18.40 -18.70 -10.79
C VAL A 406 -17.63 -19.71 -9.95
N ARG A 407 -18.31 -20.48 -9.14
CA ARG A 407 -17.76 -21.55 -8.30
C ARG A 407 -18.18 -22.92 -8.83
N PRO A 408 -17.54 -23.39 -9.93
CA PRO A 408 -17.90 -24.66 -10.56
C PRO A 408 -17.44 -25.88 -9.75
N LEU A 409 -16.47 -25.65 -8.85
CA LEU A 409 -15.94 -26.63 -7.91
C LEU A 409 -16.11 -26.09 -6.49
N ARG A 410 -16.22 -26.98 -5.52
CA ARG A 410 -16.47 -26.63 -4.12
C ARG A 410 -15.47 -25.61 -3.55
N ASN A 411 -14.20 -25.72 -3.94
CA ASN A 411 -13.10 -24.86 -3.48
C ASN A 411 -12.35 -24.23 -4.66
N GLY A 412 -13.07 -23.95 -5.75
CA GLY A 412 -12.51 -23.32 -6.96
C GLY A 412 -13.40 -22.20 -7.45
N GLU A 413 -12.81 -21.05 -7.72
CA GLU A 413 -13.48 -19.82 -8.17
C GLU A 413 -12.88 -19.33 -9.49
N LEU A 414 -13.73 -19.14 -10.49
CA LEU A 414 -13.43 -18.37 -11.70
C LEU A 414 -14.01 -16.96 -11.51
N LYS A 415 -13.17 -15.96 -11.65
CA LYS A 415 -13.52 -14.55 -11.49
C LYS A 415 -13.34 -13.81 -12.80
N LEU A 416 -14.32 -13.03 -13.17
CA LEU A 416 -14.32 -12.14 -14.32
C LEU A 416 -14.60 -10.74 -13.84
N MET A 417 -13.81 -9.75 -14.24
CA MET A 417 -13.95 -8.38 -13.79
C MET A 417 -13.69 -7.40 -14.92
N ALA A 418 -14.52 -6.35 -15.00
CA ALA A 418 -14.29 -5.16 -15.78
C ALA A 418 -14.50 -3.95 -14.87
N SER A 419 -13.48 -3.12 -14.71
CA SER A 419 -13.52 -1.97 -13.81
C SER A 419 -12.89 -0.74 -14.46
N LYS A 420 -13.53 0.42 -14.26
CA LYS A 420 -12.98 1.71 -14.64
C LYS A 420 -12.28 2.34 -13.43
N GLY A 421 -11.10 2.88 -13.66
CA GLY A 421 -10.37 3.73 -12.74
C GLY A 421 -10.17 5.12 -13.31
N PHE A 422 -9.93 6.09 -12.46
CA PHE A 422 -9.60 7.46 -12.87
C PHE A 422 -8.68 8.13 -11.85
N ARG A 423 -7.99 9.19 -12.28
CA ARG A 423 -7.20 10.07 -11.44
C ARG A 423 -7.44 11.52 -11.84
N ASN A 424 -7.81 12.36 -10.88
CA ASN A 424 -7.87 13.79 -11.08
C ASN A 424 -6.45 14.39 -11.18
N PRO A 425 -6.24 15.47 -11.95
CA PRO A 425 -4.97 16.18 -11.97
C PRO A 425 -4.58 16.67 -10.56
N THR A 426 -3.31 16.56 -10.24
CA THR A 426 -2.76 17.04 -8.96
C THR A 426 -2.66 18.57 -8.93
N MET A 427 -2.61 19.15 -7.73
CA MET A 427 -2.35 20.61 -7.58
C MET A 427 -1.04 21.03 -8.25
N ARG A 428 -0.01 20.15 -8.19
CA ARG A 428 1.26 20.39 -8.89
C ARG A 428 1.06 20.54 -10.39
N GLU A 429 0.30 19.66 -11.01
CA GLU A 429 0.05 19.64 -12.46
C GLU A 429 -0.79 20.82 -12.91
N MET A 430 -1.75 21.26 -12.08
CA MET A 430 -2.66 22.35 -12.42
C MET A 430 -2.06 23.74 -12.15
N TYR A 431 -1.28 23.91 -11.06
CA TYR A 431 -0.97 25.26 -10.56
C TYR A 431 0.50 25.56 -10.28
N LEU A 432 1.26 24.59 -9.70
CA LEU A 432 2.43 24.97 -8.91
C LEU A 432 3.74 25.13 -9.68
N TYR A 433 3.93 24.43 -10.76
CA TYR A 433 5.17 24.50 -11.54
C TYR A 433 4.85 24.59 -13.01
N PRO A 434 5.49 25.52 -13.76
CA PRO A 434 5.50 25.34 -15.21
C PRO A 434 6.07 23.96 -15.55
N PRO A 435 5.35 23.19 -16.33
CA PRO A 435 4.21 23.50 -17.21
C PRO A 435 2.82 23.26 -16.59
N SER A 436 2.38 24.12 -15.67
CA SER A 436 1.04 24.05 -15.08
C SER A 436 -0.07 24.28 -16.10
N ASN A 437 -1.20 23.59 -15.93
CA ASN A 437 -2.37 23.72 -16.80
C ASN A 437 -3.66 23.41 -16.03
N THR A 438 -4.57 24.37 -15.92
CA THR A 438 -5.86 24.22 -15.25
C THR A 438 -6.94 23.58 -16.12
N ASP A 439 -6.70 23.40 -17.42
CA ASP A 439 -7.63 22.79 -18.36
C ASP A 439 -7.45 21.27 -18.48
N LEU A 440 -6.68 20.68 -17.55
CA LEU A 440 -6.47 19.24 -17.51
C LEU A 440 -7.77 18.52 -17.10
N GLU A 441 -8.02 17.41 -17.79
CA GLU A 441 -9.09 16.47 -17.47
C GLU A 441 -8.58 15.29 -16.63
N PRO A 442 -9.49 14.49 -16.02
CA PRO A 442 -9.10 13.26 -15.35
C PRO A 442 -8.48 12.25 -16.31
N GLU A 443 -7.44 11.56 -15.85
CA GLU A 443 -6.95 10.35 -16.51
C GLU A 443 -7.95 9.21 -16.34
N ARG A 444 -8.02 8.31 -17.31
CA ARG A 444 -8.99 7.21 -17.35
C ARG A 444 -8.31 5.89 -17.64
N MET A 445 -8.79 4.83 -17.03
CA MET A 445 -8.26 3.49 -17.22
C MET A 445 -9.37 2.44 -17.15
N TRP A 446 -9.38 1.52 -18.09
CA TRP A 446 -10.13 0.28 -18.01
C TRP A 446 -9.21 -0.88 -17.69
N ASN A 447 -9.67 -1.75 -16.81
CA ASN A 447 -8.98 -2.99 -16.47
C ASN A 447 -9.95 -4.17 -16.64
N TYR A 448 -9.48 -5.19 -17.34
CA TYR A 448 -10.20 -6.43 -17.58
C TYR A 448 -9.39 -7.57 -16.99
N GLU A 449 -10.02 -8.39 -16.15
CA GLU A 449 -9.36 -9.50 -15.47
C GLU A 449 -10.13 -10.80 -15.63
N VAL A 450 -9.37 -11.89 -15.74
CA VAL A 450 -9.83 -13.26 -15.61
C VAL A 450 -8.92 -13.96 -14.61
N ALA A 451 -9.49 -14.43 -13.50
CA ALA A 451 -8.72 -15.11 -12.47
C ALA A 451 -9.34 -16.47 -12.11
N TRP A 452 -8.47 -17.45 -11.86
CA TRP A 452 -8.82 -18.71 -11.26
C TRP A 452 -8.12 -18.87 -9.92
N LYS A 453 -8.85 -19.22 -8.87
CA LYS A 453 -8.30 -19.54 -7.56
C LYS A 453 -8.87 -20.87 -7.07
N GLN A 454 -8.04 -21.71 -6.49
CA GLN A 454 -8.48 -23.00 -5.99
C GLN A 454 -7.72 -23.42 -4.73
N ARG A 455 -8.44 -24.09 -3.83
CA ARG A 455 -7.91 -24.77 -2.66
C ARG A 455 -8.09 -26.26 -2.81
N VAL A 456 -7.02 -27.00 -2.58
CA VAL A 456 -6.99 -28.46 -2.66
C VAL A 456 -6.30 -29.06 -1.43
N MET A 457 -6.28 -30.39 -1.31
CA MET A 457 -5.66 -31.09 -0.18
C MET A 457 -6.17 -30.63 1.19
N SER A 458 -7.50 -30.49 1.32
CA SER A 458 -8.16 -29.98 2.55
C SER A 458 -7.66 -28.60 2.99
N GLY A 459 -7.43 -27.71 2.03
CA GLY A 459 -6.96 -26.34 2.28
C GLY A 459 -5.45 -26.17 2.42
N LYS A 460 -4.67 -27.26 2.47
CA LYS A 460 -3.20 -27.17 2.60
C LYS A 460 -2.52 -26.51 1.40
N LEU A 461 -3.05 -26.70 0.20
CA LEU A 461 -2.53 -26.09 -1.02
C LEU A 461 -3.57 -25.14 -1.61
N GLN A 462 -3.19 -23.88 -1.73
CA GLN A 462 -3.94 -22.85 -2.43
C GLN A 462 -3.11 -22.35 -3.61
N TYR A 463 -3.73 -22.21 -4.77
CA TYR A 463 -3.08 -21.58 -5.92
C TYR A 463 -4.05 -20.68 -6.66
N GLY A 464 -3.51 -19.69 -7.36
CA GLY A 464 -4.25 -18.74 -8.17
C GLY A 464 -3.48 -18.35 -9.43
N ILE A 465 -4.24 -18.10 -10.50
CA ILE A 465 -3.72 -17.55 -11.76
C ILE A 465 -4.61 -16.37 -12.10
N ASN A 466 -4.02 -15.24 -12.44
CA ASN A 466 -4.73 -14.05 -12.89
C ASN A 466 -4.14 -13.56 -14.21
N LEU A 467 -5.00 -13.27 -15.17
CA LEU A 467 -4.68 -12.61 -16.44
C LEU A 467 -5.34 -11.25 -16.45
N PHE A 468 -4.62 -10.21 -16.84
CA PHE A 468 -5.15 -8.86 -16.88
C PHE A 468 -4.76 -8.12 -18.16
N TYR A 469 -5.63 -7.20 -18.56
CA TYR A 469 -5.40 -6.23 -19.63
C TYR A 469 -5.86 -4.84 -19.16
N ILE A 470 -4.95 -3.89 -19.26
CA ILE A 470 -5.12 -2.49 -18.87
C ILE A 470 -5.07 -1.64 -20.11
N ASP A 471 -6.05 -0.76 -20.28
CA ASP A 471 -6.14 0.24 -21.35
C ASP A 471 -6.45 1.60 -20.71
N ALA A 472 -5.45 2.49 -20.71
CA ALA A 472 -5.57 3.81 -20.14
C ALA A 472 -5.36 4.88 -21.18
N ASP A 473 -6.18 5.89 -21.13
CA ASP A 473 -6.16 7.05 -22.00
C ASP A 473 -6.14 8.35 -21.18
N ASN A 474 -5.97 9.45 -21.90
CA ASN A 474 -5.99 10.78 -21.29
C ASN A 474 -4.91 10.99 -20.22
N ILE A 475 -3.84 10.19 -20.27
CA ILE A 475 -2.72 10.26 -19.32
C ILE A 475 -2.02 11.61 -19.44
N ILE A 476 -1.78 12.26 -18.31
CA ILE A 476 -1.15 13.57 -18.24
C ILE A 476 0.35 13.42 -18.54
N GLN A 477 0.81 14.11 -19.56
CA GLN A 477 2.20 14.16 -19.98
C GLN A 477 2.68 15.60 -20.15
N THR A 478 3.98 15.82 -19.95
CA THR A 478 4.60 17.11 -20.24
C THR A 478 5.16 17.11 -21.67
N ILE A 479 4.52 17.86 -22.56
CA ILE A 479 4.96 18.03 -23.95
C ILE A 479 5.22 19.51 -24.21
N ASN A 480 6.38 19.85 -24.76
CA ASN A 480 6.77 21.24 -25.08
C ASN A 480 6.60 22.20 -23.89
N ARG A 481 6.91 21.76 -22.70
CA ARG A 481 6.75 22.51 -21.44
C ARG A 481 5.30 22.85 -21.09
N GLN A 482 4.35 22.01 -21.47
CA GLN A 482 2.95 22.11 -21.10
C GLN A 482 2.43 20.75 -20.67
N ASN A 483 1.69 20.68 -19.59
CA ASN A 483 0.96 19.47 -19.19
C ASN A 483 -0.27 19.34 -20.08
N VAL A 484 -0.46 18.17 -20.68
CA VAL A 484 -1.56 17.86 -21.60
C VAL A 484 -2.04 16.43 -21.43
N ASN A 485 -3.31 16.17 -21.69
CA ASN A 485 -3.95 14.86 -21.60
C ASN A 485 -3.84 14.10 -22.94
N THR A 486 -2.66 13.65 -23.31
CA THR A 486 -2.41 12.98 -24.61
C THR A 486 -1.73 11.62 -24.49
N GLY A 487 -1.43 11.19 -23.26
CA GLY A 487 -0.77 9.92 -23.03
C GLY A 487 -1.72 8.73 -23.10
N GLU A 488 -1.21 7.59 -23.56
CA GLU A 488 -1.87 6.29 -23.57
C GLU A 488 -0.96 5.26 -22.89
N LEU A 489 -1.59 4.29 -22.22
CA LEU A 489 -0.87 3.17 -21.61
C LEU A 489 -1.67 1.89 -21.83
N LYS A 490 -0.99 0.87 -22.39
CA LYS A 490 -1.58 -0.46 -22.60
C LYS A 490 -0.65 -1.51 -22.01
N ASN A 491 -1.08 -2.11 -20.92
CA ASN A 491 -0.34 -3.15 -20.23
C ASN A 491 -1.16 -4.43 -20.19
N LYS A 492 -0.49 -5.56 -20.32
CA LYS A 492 -1.09 -6.88 -20.12
C LYS A 492 -0.14 -7.77 -19.37
N GLY A 493 -0.67 -8.75 -18.68
CA GLY A 493 0.19 -9.65 -17.92
C GLY A 493 -0.52 -10.84 -17.34
N ALA A 494 0.30 -11.67 -16.70
CA ALA A 494 -0.11 -12.86 -15.98
C ALA A 494 0.52 -12.87 -14.59
N GLU A 495 -0.25 -13.33 -13.61
CA GLU A 495 0.20 -13.47 -12.23
C GLU A 495 -0.16 -14.88 -11.74
N ILE A 496 0.76 -15.49 -10.99
CA ILE A 496 0.56 -16.79 -10.35
C ILE A 496 0.88 -16.67 -8.88
N GLU A 497 0.05 -17.23 -8.03
CA GLU A 497 0.25 -17.31 -6.59
C GLU A 497 0.09 -18.77 -6.15
N LEU A 498 0.92 -19.21 -5.21
CA LEU A 498 0.80 -20.52 -4.59
C LEU A 498 1.21 -20.44 -3.12
N GLN A 499 0.40 -21.03 -2.26
CA GLN A 499 0.68 -21.20 -0.84
C GLN A 499 0.47 -22.66 -0.48
N TYR A 500 1.47 -23.28 0.16
CA TYR A 500 1.43 -24.68 0.55
C TYR A 500 1.86 -24.86 2.01
N HIS A 501 0.93 -25.28 2.85
CA HIS A 501 1.17 -25.72 4.22
C HIS A 501 1.52 -27.21 4.20
N ILE A 502 2.81 -27.52 4.26
CA ILE A 502 3.30 -28.90 4.25
C ILE A 502 2.75 -29.62 5.49
N ASP A 503 2.96 -29.01 6.65
CA ASP A 503 2.47 -29.42 7.95
C ASP A 503 2.27 -28.22 8.88
N ASN A 504 2.13 -28.44 10.19
CA ASN A 504 1.96 -27.36 11.18
C ASN A 504 3.25 -26.54 11.42
N HIS A 505 4.40 -26.98 10.89
CA HIS A 505 5.70 -26.36 11.11
C HIS A 505 6.24 -25.67 9.85
N TRP A 506 5.91 -26.16 8.66
CA TRP A 506 6.47 -25.69 7.41
C TRP A 506 5.43 -25.18 6.45
N SER A 507 5.66 -24.01 5.90
CA SER A 507 4.89 -23.49 4.79
C SER A 507 5.80 -22.91 3.70
N ILE A 508 5.34 -22.99 2.46
CA ILE A 508 5.99 -22.44 1.28
C ILE A 508 5.00 -21.50 0.61
N SER A 509 5.46 -20.32 0.24
CA SER A 509 4.71 -19.38 -0.58
C SER A 509 5.52 -18.98 -1.80
N THR A 510 4.86 -18.83 -2.95
CA THR A 510 5.51 -18.31 -4.14
C THR A 510 4.53 -17.47 -4.94
N ASN A 511 5.03 -16.40 -5.55
CA ASN A 511 4.27 -15.60 -6.50
C ASN A 511 5.16 -15.18 -7.68
N HIS A 512 4.55 -15.08 -8.85
CA HIS A 512 5.22 -14.72 -10.09
C HIS A 512 4.35 -13.75 -10.87
N SER A 513 4.94 -12.75 -11.49
CA SER A 513 4.26 -11.80 -12.36
C SER A 513 5.06 -11.57 -13.65
N TRP A 514 4.39 -11.61 -14.76
CA TRP A 514 4.90 -11.26 -16.08
C TRP A 514 4.12 -10.05 -16.60
N LEU A 515 4.84 -9.05 -17.06
CA LEU A 515 4.29 -7.78 -17.51
C LEU A 515 4.81 -7.43 -18.91
N ASP A 516 3.88 -7.18 -19.82
CA ASP A 516 4.16 -6.62 -21.15
C ASP A 516 3.57 -5.21 -21.20
N MET A 517 4.44 -4.21 -21.42
CA MET A 517 4.13 -2.79 -21.43
C MET A 517 4.34 -2.23 -22.82
N CYS A 518 3.36 -1.50 -23.38
CA CYS A 518 3.57 -0.80 -24.64
C CYS A 518 4.56 0.37 -24.47
N ASN A 519 4.53 1.04 -23.33
CA ASN A 519 5.44 2.12 -22.95
C ASN A 519 6.18 1.73 -21.68
N PRO A 520 7.50 1.46 -21.73
CA PRO A 520 8.29 1.14 -20.55
C PRO A 520 8.28 2.26 -19.52
N VAL A 521 8.26 1.87 -18.23
CA VAL A 521 8.32 2.79 -17.10
C VAL A 521 9.54 2.45 -16.24
N VAL A 522 10.27 3.47 -15.78
CA VAL A 522 11.43 3.27 -14.89
C VAL A 522 11.02 2.52 -13.63
N SER A 523 11.84 1.58 -13.21
CA SER A 523 11.63 0.68 -12.07
C SER A 523 10.47 -0.32 -12.23
N ALA A 524 9.93 -0.50 -13.45
CA ALA A 524 8.97 -1.56 -13.76
C ALA A 524 9.69 -2.77 -14.40
N PRO A 525 9.63 -3.97 -13.79
CA PRO A 525 10.21 -5.17 -14.36
C PRO A 525 9.26 -5.85 -15.34
N LYS A 526 9.81 -6.57 -16.34
CA LYS A 526 9.02 -7.50 -17.17
C LYS A 526 8.65 -8.78 -16.42
N TYR A 527 9.50 -9.20 -15.48
CA TYR A 527 9.23 -10.33 -14.62
C TYR A 527 9.68 -10.07 -13.19
N LYS A 528 8.83 -10.46 -12.23
CA LYS A 528 9.16 -10.54 -10.80
C LYS A 528 8.65 -11.87 -10.25
N GLY A 529 9.51 -12.59 -9.52
CA GLY A 529 9.17 -13.80 -8.81
C GLY A 529 9.62 -13.74 -7.36
N TYR A 530 8.87 -14.37 -6.47
CA TYR A 530 9.21 -14.59 -5.07
C TYR A 530 8.97 -16.06 -4.72
N LEU A 531 9.88 -16.64 -3.97
CA LEU A 531 9.75 -17.95 -3.33
C LEU A 531 10.17 -17.82 -1.87
N GLY A 532 9.27 -18.10 -0.95
CA GLY A 532 9.49 -18.06 0.49
C GLY A 532 9.22 -19.40 1.15
N ALA A 533 9.99 -19.74 2.17
CA ALA A 533 9.76 -20.84 3.08
C ALA A 533 9.76 -20.33 4.52
N THR A 534 8.77 -20.74 5.30
CA THR A 534 8.63 -20.41 6.72
C THR A 534 8.67 -21.70 7.53
N MET A 535 9.44 -21.71 8.60
CA MET A 535 9.52 -22.77 9.59
C MET A 535 9.12 -22.23 10.97
N LYS A 536 8.26 -22.97 11.68
CA LYS A 536 7.94 -22.77 13.09
C LYS A 536 8.05 -24.11 13.82
N HIS A 537 9.13 -24.28 14.59
CA HIS A 537 9.39 -25.55 15.28
C HIS A 537 9.96 -25.33 16.67
N GLY A 538 9.18 -25.67 17.71
CA GLY A 538 9.54 -25.41 19.10
C GLY A 538 9.72 -23.92 19.34
N ASP A 539 10.89 -23.55 19.85
CA ASP A 539 11.25 -22.15 20.14
C ASP A 539 11.87 -21.42 18.92
N TRP A 540 11.98 -22.08 17.78
CA TRP A 540 12.59 -21.55 16.58
C TRP A 540 11.57 -21.15 15.53
N ASP A 541 11.71 -19.93 15.01
CA ASP A 541 11.06 -19.45 13.80
C ASP A 541 12.12 -19.08 12.77
N ALA A 542 11.89 -19.44 11.51
CA ALA A 542 12.77 -19.06 10.42
C ALA A 542 11.96 -18.71 9.17
N VAL A 543 12.39 -17.68 8.47
CA VAL A 543 11.86 -17.29 7.16
C VAL A 543 13.03 -17.12 6.20
N VAL A 544 12.93 -17.74 5.04
CA VAL A 544 13.90 -17.57 3.95
C VAL A 544 13.13 -17.21 2.70
N GLY A 545 13.54 -16.16 2.01
CA GLY A 545 12.89 -15.66 0.80
C GLY A 545 13.90 -15.39 -0.31
N ILE A 546 13.55 -15.78 -1.53
CA ILE A 546 14.29 -15.47 -2.75
C ILE A 546 13.38 -14.60 -3.63
N THR A 547 13.85 -13.42 -3.98
CA THR A 547 13.18 -12.52 -4.94
C THR A 547 14.02 -12.46 -6.20
N GLN A 548 13.43 -12.76 -7.35
CA GLN A 548 14.05 -12.60 -8.66
C GLN A 548 13.34 -11.50 -9.43
N VAL A 549 14.10 -10.61 -10.03
CA VAL A 549 13.63 -9.52 -10.88
C VAL A 549 14.38 -9.59 -12.20
N CYS A 550 13.67 -9.55 -13.33
CA CYS A 550 14.28 -9.58 -14.65
C CYS A 550 13.74 -8.45 -15.53
N SER A 551 14.64 -7.89 -16.33
CA SER A 551 14.37 -6.79 -17.26
C SER A 551 13.68 -5.61 -16.56
N LEU A 552 14.19 -5.23 -15.39
CA LEU A 552 13.79 -4.00 -14.70
C LEU A 552 14.34 -2.80 -15.45
N TYR A 553 13.49 -1.92 -15.93
CA TYR A 553 13.95 -0.70 -16.58
C TYR A 553 14.56 0.25 -15.56
N THR A 554 15.89 0.43 -15.60
CA THR A 554 16.62 1.39 -14.75
C THR A 554 16.69 2.77 -15.36
N SER A 555 16.54 2.88 -16.69
CA SER A 555 16.32 4.11 -17.44
C SER A 555 15.42 3.86 -18.65
N ILE A 556 14.79 4.92 -19.16
CA ILE A 556 13.95 4.93 -20.38
C ILE A 556 14.46 6.00 -21.35
N GLY A 557 14.00 6.00 -22.58
CA GLY A 557 14.39 6.94 -23.65
C GLY A 557 14.99 6.22 -24.86
N GLU A 558 15.87 6.90 -25.63
CA GLU A 558 16.45 6.35 -26.85
C GLU A 558 17.31 5.09 -26.60
N ASN A 559 18.00 5.03 -25.47
CA ASN A 559 18.85 3.90 -25.08
C ASN A 559 18.46 3.43 -23.67
N PRO A 560 17.34 2.70 -23.52
CA PRO A 560 16.89 2.24 -22.20
C PRO A 560 17.86 1.20 -21.65
N THR A 561 18.06 1.22 -20.34
CA THR A 561 18.84 0.22 -19.63
C THR A 561 17.94 -0.65 -18.77
N THR A 562 18.28 -1.92 -18.65
CA THR A 562 17.56 -2.88 -17.80
C THR A 562 18.52 -3.63 -16.89
N GLU A 563 17.98 -4.14 -15.78
CA GLU A 563 18.74 -4.90 -14.79
C GLU A 563 18.03 -6.21 -14.41
N ASP A 564 18.85 -7.24 -14.18
CA ASP A 564 18.41 -8.55 -13.67
C ASP A 564 19.15 -8.83 -12.36
N PHE A 565 18.41 -9.23 -11.33
CA PHE A 565 19.02 -9.57 -10.03
C PHE A 565 18.20 -10.58 -9.25
N THR A 566 18.89 -11.28 -8.33
CA THR A 566 18.30 -12.25 -7.39
C THR A 566 18.71 -11.91 -5.97
N LEU A 567 17.74 -11.69 -5.10
CA LEU A 567 17.98 -11.37 -3.69
C LEU A 567 17.59 -12.56 -2.82
N LEU A 568 18.49 -12.97 -1.93
CA LEU A 568 18.23 -13.95 -0.89
C LEU A 568 18.17 -13.24 0.45
N ASN A 569 17.04 -13.34 1.14
CA ASN A 569 16.82 -12.80 2.48
C ASN A 569 16.52 -13.93 3.45
N ALA A 570 16.99 -13.82 4.69
CA ALA A 570 16.69 -14.79 5.73
C ALA A 570 16.57 -14.11 7.09
N THR A 571 15.60 -14.57 7.89
CA THR A 571 15.43 -14.17 9.29
C THR A 571 15.28 -15.42 10.14
N VAL A 572 15.98 -15.49 11.27
CA VAL A 572 15.86 -16.56 12.26
C VAL A 572 15.61 -15.95 13.61
N SER A 573 14.64 -16.47 14.34
CA SER A 573 14.29 -16.04 15.69
C SER A 573 14.30 -17.24 16.64
N TYR A 574 14.66 -16.98 17.88
CA TYR A 574 14.65 -17.95 18.97
C TYR A 574 13.97 -17.39 20.20
N SER A 575 12.95 -18.06 20.69
CA SER A 575 12.22 -17.73 21.92
C SER A 575 12.98 -18.27 23.13
N LEU A 576 13.66 -17.38 23.87
CA LEU A 576 14.32 -17.76 25.13
C LEU A 576 13.32 -18.16 26.21
N CYS A 577 12.15 -17.56 26.20
CA CYS A 577 10.98 -17.84 27.01
C CYS A 577 9.75 -17.15 26.38
N ASP A 578 8.57 -17.33 26.96
CA ASP A 578 7.31 -16.74 26.45
C ASP A 578 7.35 -15.22 26.27
N LYS A 579 8.27 -14.54 26.95
CA LYS A 579 8.38 -13.08 26.97
C LYS A 579 9.55 -12.51 26.19
N VAL A 580 10.56 -13.31 25.85
CA VAL A 580 11.81 -12.82 25.25
C VAL A 580 12.16 -13.63 24.03
N ARG A 581 12.24 -12.98 22.89
CA ARG A 581 12.67 -13.54 21.61
C ARG A 581 13.88 -12.79 21.07
N LEU A 582 14.91 -13.53 20.71
CA LEU A 582 16.07 -13.02 19.97
C LEU A 582 15.86 -13.24 18.48
N TRP A 583 16.38 -12.36 17.65
CA TRP A 583 16.32 -12.51 16.20
C TRP A 583 17.60 -12.02 15.51
N ILE A 584 17.89 -12.64 14.38
CA ILE A 584 18.92 -12.20 13.43
C ILE A 584 18.32 -12.22 12.02
N LYS A 585 18.66 -11.24 11.19
CA LYS A 585 18.28 -11.19 9.79
C LYS A 585 19.44 -10.81 8.88
N GLY A 586 19.43 -11.34 7.67
CA GLY A 586 20.33 -10.96 6.60
C GLY A 586 19.53 -10.67 5.32
N GLU A 587 19.88 -9.59 4.65
CA GLU A 587 19.27 -9.19 3.38
C GLU A 587 20.32 -9.16 2.28
N ASN A 588 19.91 -9.49 1.05
CA ASN A 588 20.80 -9.64 -0.09
C ASN A 588 22.04 -10.52 0.23
N LEU A 589 21.81 -11.70 0.83
CA LEU A 589 22.86 -12.62 1.27
C LEU A 589 23.76 -13.14 0.12
N LEU A 590 23.28 -13.03 -1.12
CA LEU A 590 24.07 -13.32 -2.33
C LEU A 590 25.03 -12.19 -2.70
N ALA A 591 24.99 -11.07 -1.97
CA ALA A 591 25.79 -9.86 -2.20
C ALA A 591 25.69 -9.34 -3.65
N GLN A 592 24.52 -9.49 -4.27
CA GLN A 592 24.22 -9.01 -5.62
C GLN A 592 24.47 -7.49 -5.68
N ARG A 593 25.05 -7.05 -6.80
CA ARG A 593 25.08 -5.64 -7.18
C ARG A 593 23.89 -5.39 -8.07
N TYR A 594 23.07 -4.43 -7.75
CA TYR A 594 21.88 -4.09 -8.52
C TYR A 594 21.48 -2.64 -8.29
N GLU A 595 20.67 -2.12 -9.17
CA GLU A 595 20.12 -0.77 -9.15
C GLU A 595 18.63 -0.81 -9.50
N TYR A 596 17.83 0.02 -8.85
CA TYR A 596 16.45 0.26 -9.27
C TYR A 596 16.37 1.39 -10.31
N ILE A 597 17.33 2.31 -10.23
CA ILE A 597 17.48 3.49 -11.09
C ILE A 597 18.94 3.58 -11.48
N ALA A 598 19.23 3.83 -12.73
CA ALA A 598 20.58 3.88 -13.26
C ALA A 598 21.48 4.85 -12.46
N GLY A 599 22.64 4.38 -12.04
CA GLY A 599 23.60 5.12 -11.24
C GLY A 599 23.29 5.22 -9.75
N MET A 600 22.29 4.48 -9.26
CA MET A 600 21.91 4.39 -7.85
C MET A 600 22.07 2.96 -7.31
N PRO A 601 23.30 2.51 -7.05
CA PRO A 601 23.54 1.16 -6.56
C PRO A 601 22.90 0.94 -5.19
N MET A 602 22.33 -0.26 -5.03
CA MET A 602 21.73 -0.72 -3.79
C MET A 602 22.76 -1.43 -2.88
N PRO A 603 22.45 -1.56 -1.56
CA PRO A 603 23.39 -2.20 -0.63
C PRO A 603 23.61 -3.68 -1.00
N LYS A 604 24.84 -4.15 -0.82
CA LYS A 604 25.16 -5.57 -0.82
C LYS A 604 24.60 -6.24 0.44
N ALA A 605 25.11 -7.40 0.81
CA ALA A 605 24.67 -8.11 1.99
C ALA A 605 24.68 -7.22 3.25
N THR A 606 23.55 -7.20 3.96
CA THR A 606 23.39 -6.50 5.24
C THR A 606 22.91 -7.46 6.31
N PHE A 607 23.27 -7.19 7.55
CA PHE A 607 22.93 -8.00 8.70
C PHE A 607 22.38 -7.14 9.82
N MET A 608 21.40 -7.66 10.53
CA MET A 608 20.88 -7.07 11.77
C MET A 608 20.58 -8.16 12.79
N GLY A 609 20.59 -7.79 14.05
CA GLY A 609 20.13 -8.64 15.14
C GLY A 609 19.47 -7.83 16.21
N GLY A 610 18.61 -8.48 17.01
CA GLY A 610 17.83 -7.77 18.00
C GLY A 610 17.13 -8.67 19.01
N ILE A 611 16.31 -8.01 19.83
CA ILE A 611 15.55 -8.61 20.91
C ILE A 611 14.12 -8.06 20.91
N ASN A 612 13.17 -8.94 21.10
CA ASN A 612 11.76 -8.60 21.29
C ASN A 612 11.36 -9.05 22.71
N VAL A 613 10.78 -8.14 23.48
CA VAL A 613 10.34 -8.38 24.87
C VAL A 613 8.86 -8.07 25.00
N GLN A 614 8.11 -8.97 25.65
CA GLN A 614 6.68 -8.81 25.92
C GLN A 614 6.42 -8.78 27.44
N PHE A 615 5.48 -7.93 27.86
CA PHE A 615 5.18 -7.69 29.27
C PHE A 615 3.71 -7.97 29.58
#